data_24c64e10a8cfeaf750fd982b74e0e239
#
_entry.id   24c64e10a8cfeaf750fd982b74e0e239
#
_cell.length_a   1.000
_cell.length_b   1.000
_cell.length_c   1.000
_cell.angle_alpha   90.00
_cell.angle_beta   90.00
_cell.angle_gamma   90.00
#
_symmetry.space_group_name_H-M   'P 1'
#
loop_
_entity.id
_entity.type
_entity.pdbx_description
1 polymer ?
#
loop_
_entity_poly.entity_id
_entity_poly.type
_entity_poly.pdbx_seq_one_letter_code
_entity_poly.pdbx_strand_id
1 'polypeptide(L)'
;MVDDTSNKRLVIANIFNKLFSKKPNQNYYTFDNDMVKEESLKVKFSNQFDATKFDSMKLLPSILREKGYFIIHLGKGKHAFVKGKGYHVFEPIQETVKWSIKNSIFNKIGRSEASTVSDIFNTKIIHDFIFENIKKELFVHTARRSKTSFDLVFNGDTLHADKLQIEIDGFYESEDTVICVEAKNIDHDDFEIRQVHSTMVYFYNFQKEGIIPKNYKIRSLFIVRVIGKNEDSFRIYEYKFDDIKRLDSIKLIKNKQYNVKYN
;
A
#
# COMPACT_ATOMS: atom_id res chain seq x y z
N MET A 1 -1.06 -7.78 -24.39
CA MET A 1 -0.86 -6.33 -24.18
C MET A 1 -2.07 -5.82 -23.44
N VAL A 2 -1.90 -5.17 -22.28
CA VAL A 2 -3.02 -4.52 -21.58
C VAL A 2 -3.30 -3.24 -22.36
N ASP A 3 -4.53 -3.16 -22.90
CA ASP A 3 -4.97 -2.07 -23.75
C ASP A 3 -5.01 -0.74 -22.98
N ASP A 4 -4.32 0.30 -23.44
CA ASP A 4 -4.28 1.65 -22.84
C ASP A 4 -5.55 2.48 -23.10
N THR A 5 -6.64 1.83 -23.54
CA THR A 5 -7.87 2.52 -23.95
C THR A 5 -8.70 3.09 -22.78
N SER A 6 -8.38 2.75 -21.51
CA SER A 6 -9.14 3.35 -20.42
C SER A 6 -8.87 4.84 -20.29
N ASN A 7 -9.92 5.66 -20.14
CA ASN A 7 -9.80 7.11 -19.98
C ASN A 7 -8.85 7.49 -18.84
N LYS A 8 -8.83 6.71 -17.74
CA LYS A 8 -7.89 6.88 -16.63
C LYS A 8 -6.43 6.82 -17.08
N ARG A 9 -6.08 5.80 -17.89
CA ARG A 9 -4.70 5.63 -18.42
C ARG A 9 -4.35 6.73 -19.40
N LEU A 10 -5.29 7.13 -20.25
CA LEU A 10 -5.10 8.22 -21.23
C LEU A 10 -4.77 9.56 -20.54
N VAL A 11 -5.46 9.90 -19.43
CA VAL A 11 -5.13 11.11 -18.64
C VAL A 11 -3.66 11.13 -18.28
N ILE A 12 -3.18 10.06 -17.69
CA ILE A 12 -1.81 9.97 -17.16
C ILE A 12 -0.78 9.88 -18.28
N ALA A 13 -1.07 9.10 -19.34
CA ALA A 13 -0.18 9.00 -20.50
C ALA A 13 0.00 10.36 -21.20
N ASN A 14 -1.08 11.14 -21.35
CA ASN A 14 -1.03 12.47 -21.96
C ASN A 14 -0.18 13.45 -21.13
N ILE A 15 -0.37 13.48 -19.80
CA ILE A 15 0.43 14.32 -18.91
C ILE A 15 1.90 13.92 -19.01
N PHE A 16 2.20 12.63 -18.94
CA PHE A 16 3.57 12.14 -19.03
C PHE A 16 4.21 12.50 -20.36
N ASN A 17 3.55 12.24 -21.50
CA ASN A 17 4.07 12.57 -22.82
C ASN A 17 4.34 14.07 -22.99
N LYS A 18 3.46 14.93 -22.48
CA LYS A 18 3.62 16.40 -22.52
C LYS A 18 4.87 16.86 -21.76
N LEU A 19 5.16 16.23 -20.61
CA LEU A 19 6.33 16.58 -19.79
C LEU A 19 7.62 15.95 -20.36
N PHE A 20 7.55 14.68 -20.75
CA PHE A 20 8.68 13.94 -21.29
C PHE A 20 9.20 14.52 -22.60
N SER A 21 8.30 14.95 -23.51
CA SER A 21 8.70 15.57 -24.79
C SER A 21 9.42 16.90 -24.61
N LYS A 22 9.12 17.67 -23.54
CA LYS A 22 9.80 18.93 -23.25
C LYS A 22 11.23 18.72 -22.73
N LYS A 23 11.43 17.73 -21.88
CA LYS A 23 12.74 17.39 -21.26
C LYS A 23 12.85 15.88 -21.10
N PRO A 24 13.33 15.15 -22.10
CA PRO A 24 13.42 13.69 -22.03
C PRO A 24 14.37 13.19 -20.92
N ASN A 25 14.09 11.98 -20.43
CA ASN A 25 14.98 11.20 -19.54
C ASN A 25 15.38 11.88 -18.21
N GLN A 26 14.54 12.73 -17.65
CA GLN A 26 14.73 13.25 -16.30
C GLN A 26 14.47 12.13 -15.26
N ASN A 27 15.08 12.23 -14.07
CA ASN A 27 14.82 11.30 -12.97
C ASN A 27 13.39 11.40 -12.46
N TYR A 28 12.78 12.59 -12.55
CA TYR A 28 11.38 12.80 -12.21
C TYR A 28 10.76 13.98 -12.97
N TYR A 29 9.44 14.00 -13.03
CA TYR A 29 8.61 15.09 -13.56
C TYR A 29 7.50 15.40 -12.57
N THR A 30 7.37 16.65 -12.13
CA THR A 30 6.28 17.06 -11.26
C THR A 30 5.06 17.49 -12.07
N PHE A 31 3.87 17.18 -11.56
CA PHE A 31 2.58 17.63 -12.08
C PHE A 31 1.60 17.79 -10.91
N ASP A 32 0.45 18.41 -11.16
CA ASP A 32 -0.52 18.73 -10.14
C ASP A 32 -1.96 18.35 -10.54
N ASN A 33 -2.88 18.54 -9.61
CA ASN A 33 -4.29 18.27 -9.82
C ASN A 33 -4.91 19.11 -10.94
N ASP A 34 -4.39 20.32 -11.23
CA ASP A 34 -4.90 21.15 -12.31
C ASP A 34 -4.58 20.53 -13.68
N MET A 35 -3.37 20.01 -13.85
CA MET A 35 -3.01 19.24 -15.04
C MET A 35 -3.87 17.96 -15.18
N VAL A 36 -4.11 17.24 -14.05
CA VAL A 36 -4.98 16.07 -14.05
C VAL A 36 -6.41 16.45 -14.46
N LYS A 37 -6.93 17.55 -13.95
CA LYS A 37 -8.26 18.06 -14.28
C LYS A 37 -8.38 18.44 -15.77
N GLU A 38 -7.40 19.17 -16.27
CA GLU A 38 -7.36 19.58 -17.69
C GLU A 38 -7.40 18.37 -18.61
N GLU A 39 -6.53 17.38 -18.40
CA GLU A 39 -6.48 16.18 -19.24
C GLU A 39 -7.69 15.25 -19.04
N SER A 40 -8.23 15.18 -17.83
CA SER A 40 -9.46 14.42 -17.55
C SER A 40 -10.66 14.96 -18.35
N LEU A 41 -10.80 16.28 -18.46
CA LEU A 41 -11.85 16.90 -19.26
C LEU A 41 -11.72 16.55 -20.75
N LYS A 42 -10.50 16.54 -21.31
CA LYS A 42 -10.24 16.19 -22.71
C LYS A 42 -10.66 14.77 -23.06
N VAL A 43 -10.41 13.82 -22.14
CA VAL A 43 -10.75 12.41 -22.36
C VAL A 43 -12.07 11.98 -21.72
N LYS A 44 -12.86 12.92 -21.18
CA LYS A 44 -14.14 12.66 -20.51
C LYS A 44 -14.04 11.68 -19.34
N PHE A 45 -12.98 11.81 -18.51
CA PHE A 45 -12.81 11.03 -17.28
C PHE A 45 -13.35 11.80 -16.08
N SER A 46 -14.41 11.29 -15.43
CA SER A 46 -15.14 12.00 -14.37
C SER A 46 -14.47 11.95 -13.01
N ASN A 47 -13.78 10.84 -12.67
CA ASN A 47 -13.20 10.63 -11.33
C ASN A 47 -11.73 11.09 -11.27
N GLN A 48 -11.52 12.41 -11.26
CA GLN A 48 -10.19 13.01 -11.26
C GLN A 48 -9.30 12.59 -10.07
N PHE A 49 -9.92 12.36 -8.88
CA PHE A 49 -9.19 11.93 -7.68
C PHE A 49 -8.63 10.51 -7.78
N ASP A 50 -9.21 9.68 -8.64
CA ASP A 50 -8.74 8.33 -8.90
C ASP A 50 -7.71 8.26 -10.05
N ALA A 51 -7.58 9.32 -10.85
CA ALA A 51 -6.74 9.30 -12.05
C ALA A 51 -5.28 8.90 -11.80
N THR A 52 -4.75 9.23 -10.64
CA THR A 52 -3.34 9.00 -10.27
C THR A 52 -3.10 7.74 -9.42
N LYS A 53 -4.15 6.97 -9.10
CA LYS A 53 -4.06 5.78 -8.23
C LYS A 53 -4.01 4.51 -9.06
N PHE A 54 -2.94 3.74 -8.94
CA PHE A 54 -2.76 2.46 -9.63
C PHE A 54 -2.19 1.43 -8.65
N ASP A 55 -3.01 0.50 -8.22
CA ASP A 55 -2.67 -0.48 -7.18
C ASP A 55 -1.69 -1.56 -7.66
N SER A 56 -1.48 -1.70 -8.97
CA SER A 56 -0.58 -2.67 -9.58
C SER A 56 0.15 -2.06 -10.79
N MET A 57 1.40 -2.46 -10.99
CA MET A 57 2.23 -2.00 -12.12
C MET A 57 1.56 -2.27 -13.48
N LYS A 58 0.88 -3.41 -13.62
CA LYS A 58 0.15 -3.75 -14.85
C LYS A 58 -0.99 -2.79 -15.19
N LEU A 59 -1.48 -2.04 -14.21
CA LEU A 59 -2.55 -1.04 -14.39
C LEU A 59 -2.01 0.31 -14.85
N LEU A 60 -0.71 0.58 -14.71
CA LEU A 60 -0.10 1.81 -15.23
C LEU A 60 -0.24 1.89 -16.77
N PRO A 61 -0.29 3.10 -17.35
CA PRO A 61 -0.12 3.30 -18.78
C PRO A 61 1.15 2.62 -19.31
N SER A 62 1.07 2.04 -20.52
CA SER A 62 2.19 1.32 -21.13
C SER A 62 3.44 2.18 -21.25
N ILE A 63 3.28 3.45 -21.63
CA ILE A 63 4.39 4.39 -21.76
C ILE A 63 5.18 4.59 -20.47
N LEU A 64 4.53 4.62 -19.29
CA LEU A 64 5.21 4.73 -18.01
C LEU A 64 6.01 3.45 -17.72
N ARG A 65 5.40 2.28 -17.94
CA ARG A 65 6.05 0.97 -17.74
C ARG A 65 7.28 0.81 -18.63
N GLU A 66 7.15 1.12 -19.92
CA GLU A 66 8.21 1.02 -20.93
C GLU A 66 9.38 1.97 -20.65
N LYS A 67 9.09 3.17 -20.11
CA LYS A 67 10.11 4.15 -19.75
C LYS A 67 10.63 3.98 -18.31
N GLY A 68 10.06 3.05 -17.52
CA GLY A 68 10.47 2.77 -16.15
C GLY A 68 10.07 3.83 -15.14
N TYR A 69 8.89 4.48 -15.34
CA TYR A 69 8.35 5.46 -14.42
C TYR A 69 7.12 4.94 -13.68
N PHE A 70 6.93 5.47 -12.48
CA PHE A 70 5.73 5.28 -11.69
C PHE A 70 5.28 6.62 -11.08
N ILE A 71 4.13 6.64 -10.40
CA ILE A 71 3.58 7.87 -9.83
C ILE A 71 3.82 7.90 -8.33
N ILE A 72 4.20 9.07 -7.83
CA ILE A 72 4.25 9.38 -6.40
C ILE A 72 3.38 10.59 -6.10
N HIS A 73 2.66 10.51 -4.99
CA HIS A 73 1.90 11.61 -4.43
C HIS A 73 2.78 12.39 -3.44
N LEU A 74 2.87 13.71 -3.63
CA LEU A 74 3.70 14.61 -2.82
C LEU A 74 2.89 15.46 -1.83
N GLY A 75 1.57 15.23 -1.76
CA GLY A 75 0.66 16.02 -0.94
C GLY A 75 0.22 17.33 -1.58
N LYS A 76 -0.81 17.97 -1.02
CA LYS A 76 -1.35 19.26 -1.49
C LYS A 76 -1.65 19.29 -3.00
N GLY A 77 -2.14 18.17 -3.54
CA GLY A 77 -2.47 18.06 -4.97
C GLY A 77 -1.27 18.00 -5.91
N LYS A 78 -0.06 17.78 -5.39
CA LYS A 78 1.15 17.61 -6.18
C LYS A 78 1.51 16.13 -6.32
N HIS A 79 2.04 15.79 -7.47
CA HIS A 79 2.46 14.43 -7.84
C HIS A 79 3.79 14.48 -8.60
N ALA A 80 4.45 13.33 -8.73
CA ALA A 80 5.59 13.18 -9.61
C ALA A 80 5.56 11.84 -10.34
N PHE A 81 5.93 11.84 -11.61
CA PHE A 81 6.45 10.65 -12.28
C PHE A 81 7.90 10.48 -11.88
N VAL A 82 8.26 9.33 -11.36
CA VAL A 82 9.62 9.06 -10.87
C VAL A 82 10.17 7.83 -11.58
N LYS A 83 11.40 7.92 -12.05
CA LYS A 83 12.10 6.79 -12.69
C LYS A 83 12.65 5.86 -11.61
N GLY A 84 12.21 4.59 -11.61
CA GLY A 84 12.67 3.60 -10.64
C GLY A 84 11.63 2.55 -10.28
N LYS A 85 11.79 1.94 -9.11
CA LYS A 85 10.95 0.86 -8.59
C LYS A 85 9.88 1.43 -7.64
N GLY A 86 8.63 1.50 -8.12
CA GLY A 86 7.48 1.94 -7.32
C GLY A 86 6.53 0.82 -6.92
N TYR A 87 6.71 -0.37 -7.49
CA TYR A 87 5.90 -1.56 -7.23
C TYR A 87 6.78 -2.71 -6.76
N HIS A 88 6.21 -3.56 -5.93
CA HIS A 88 6.87 -4.74 -5.39
C HIS A 88 6.05 -5.99 -5.72
N VAL A 89 6.70 -6.96 -6.35
CA VAL A 89 6.09 -8.27 -6.65
C VAL A 89 6.05 -9.07 -5.36
N PHE A 90 4.89 -9.68 -5.07
CA PHE A 90 4.77 -10.55 -3.91
C PHE A 90 5.68 -11.75 -4.04
N GLU A 91 6.42 -12.04 -2.98
CA GLU A 91 7.24 -13.24 -2.90
C GLU A 91 6.36 -14.49 -2.75
N PRO A 92 6.82 -15.65 -3.24
CA PRO A 92 6.11 -16.91 -3.01
C PRO A 92 5.88 -17.16 -1.52
N ILE A 93 4.70 -17.68 -1.19
CA ILE A 93 4.35 -18.03 0.20
C ILE A 93 5.29 -19.11 0.70
N GLN A 94 5.91 -18.86 1.85
CA GLN A 94 6.88 -19.76 2.48
C GLN A 94 6.18 -20.86 3.30
N GLU A 95 5.04 -20.53 3.93
CA GLU A 95 4.31 -21.44 4.80
C GLU A 95 2.81 -21.29 4.59
N THR A 96 2.08 -22.41 4.55
CA THR A 96 0.63 -22.45 4.49
C THR A 96 0.06 -23.23 5.66
N VAL A 97 -0.87 -22.64 6.40
CA VAL A 97 -1.50 -23.21 7.58
C VAL A 97 -3.00 -23.35 7.36
N LYS A 98 -3.55 -24.51 7.76
CA LYS A 98 -5.00 -24.69 7.87
C LYS A 98 -5.46 -24.09 9.19
N TRP A 99 -6.43 -23.17 9.10
CA TRP A 99 -6.96 -22.45 10.26
C TRP A 99 -8.46 -22.68 10.35
N SER A 100 -8.95 -23.05 11.52
CA SER A 100 -10.36 -23.35 11.75
C SER A 100 -10.90 -22.42 12.84
N ILE A 101 -12.02 -21.78 12.56
CA ILE A 101 -12.65 -20.84 13.49
C ILE A 101 -14.15 -21.07 13.56
N LYS A 102 -14.73 -20.70 14.70
CA LYS A 102 -16.18 -20.68 14.86
C LYS A 102 -16.78 -19.61 13.96
N ASN A 103 -17.79 -19.98 13.20
CA ASN A 103 -18.51 -19.06 12.32
C ASN A 103 -19.20 -17.94 13.13
N SER A 104 -19.04 -16.70 12.68
CA SER A 104 -19.75 -15.53 13.21
C SER A 104 -20.84 -15.12 12.23
N ILE A 105 -21.93 -14.57 12.73
CA ILE A 105 -23.01 -14.00 11.90
C ILE A 105 -22.42 -12.96 10.92
N PHE A 106 -21.50 -12.15 11.41
CA PHE A 106 -20.89 -11.06 10.64
C PHE A 106 -19.92 -11.52 9.55
N ASN A 107 -19.42 -12.76 9.59
CA ASN A 107 -18.61 -13.31 8.50
C ASN A 107 -19.39 -13.44 7.18
N LYS A 108 -20.73 -13.40 7.25
CA LYS A 108 -21.65 -13.46 6.10
C LYS A 108 -22.03 -12.07 5.58
N ILE A 109 -21.73 -11.01 6.35
CA ILE A 109 -22.18 -9.63 6.07
C ILE A 109 -20.97 -8.78 5.71
N GLY A 110 -20.78 -8.55 4.43
CA GLY A 110 -19.74 -7.64 3.94
C GLY A 110 -18.31 -8.18 4.10
N ARG A 111 -17.56 -8.11 3.02
CA ARG A 111 -16.16 -8.57 2.97
C ARG A 111 -15.31 -7.44 2.39
N SER A 112 -15.23 -6.35 3.15
CA SER A 112 -14.41 -5.17 2.81
C SER A 112 -12.97 -5.31 3.33
N GLU A 113 -12.07 -4.42 2.90
CA GLU A 113 -10.70 -4.32 3.44
C GLU A 113 -10.74 -4.08 4.96
N ALA A 114 -11.62 -3.21 5.45
CA ALA A 114 -11.82 -2.96 6.88
C ALA A 114 -12.28 -4.23 7.65
N SER A 115 -13.14 -5.08 7.03
CA SER A 115 -13.52 -6.36 7.65
C SER A 115 -12.36 -7.34 7.72
N THR A 116 -11.44 -7.30 6.76
CA THR A 116 -10.24 -8.13 6.76
C THR A 116 -9.37 -7.85 7.99
N VAL A 117 -9.16 -6.57 8.33
CA VAL A 117 -8.43 -6.17 9.55
C VAL A 117 -9.09 -6.72 10.81
N SER A 118 -10.42 -6.60 10.92
CA SER A 118 -11.15 -7.14 12.07
C SER A 118 -11.12 -8.67 12.13
N ASP A 119 -11.24 -9.33 10.98
CA ASP A 119 -11.29 -10.79 10.89
C ASP A 119 -9.97 -11.43 11.34
N ILE A 120 -8.81 -10.94 10.89
CA ILE A 120 -7.51 -11.47 11.29
C ILE A 120 -7.23 -11.27 12.80
N PHE A 121 -7.81 -10.23 13.41
CA PHE A 121 -7.73 -10.02 14.85
C PHE A 121 -8.62 -11.01 15.61
N ASN A 122 -9.91 -11.08 15.25
CA ASN A 122 -10.90 -11.92 15.93
C ASN A 122 -10.58 -13.41 15.79
N THR A 123 -10.00 -13.81 14.68
CA THR A 123 -9.54 -15.18 14.40
C THR A 123 -8.20 -15.52 15.02
N LYS A 124 -7.54 -14.58 15.67
CA LYS A 124 -6.20 -14.73 16.25
C LYS A 124 -5.08 -14.99 15.24
N ILE A 125 -5.34 -14.84 13.96
CA ILE A 125 -4.34 -15.00 12.89
C ILE A 125 -3.20 -14.00 13.06
N ILE A 126 -3.51 -12.72 13.36
CA ILE A 126 -2.49 -11.71 13.58
C ILE A 126 -1.59 -12.03 14.78
N HIS A 127 -2.16 -12.61 15.84
CA HIS A 127 -1.42 -13.02 17.03
C HIS A 127 -0.44 -14.16 16.71
N ASP A 128 -0.89 -15.16 15.94
CA ASP A 128 -0.04 -16.26 15.50
C ASP A 128 1.07 -15.75 14.58
N PHE A 129 0.72 -14.97 13.57
CA PHE A 129 1.69 -14.46 12.60
C PHE A 129 2.79 -13.61 13.24
N ILE A 130 2.43 -12.69 14.15
CA ILE A 130 3.38 -11.75 14.74
C ILE A 130 4.16 -12.35 15.90
N PHE A 131 3.48 -13.05 16.81
CA PHE A 131 4.04 -13.46 18.11
C PHE A 131 4.17 -14.97 18.27
N GLU A 132 3.62 -15.78 17.35
CA GLU A 132 3.51 -17.24 17.54
C GLU A 132 2.82 -17.58 18.87
N ASN A 133 2.00 -16.66 19.38
CA ASN A 133 1.31 -16.72 20.65
C ASN A 133 -0.08 -16.07 20.57
N ILE A 134 -1.09 -16.91 20.45
CA ILE A 134 -2.49 -16.46 20.34
C ILE A 134 -3.05 -15.79 21.60
N LYS A 135 -2.35 -15.89 22.74
CA LYS A 135 -2.74 -15.28 24.02
C LYS A 135 -2.10 -13.90 24.26
N LYS A 136 -1.17 -13.48 23.37
CA LYS A 136 -0.55 -12.15 23.47
C LYS A 136 -1.64 -11.07 23.41
N GLU A 137 -1.57 -10.11 24.31
CA GLU A 137 -2.50 -8.99 24.32
C GLU A 137 -2.22 -8.05 23.15
N LEU A 138 -3.28 -7.71 22.42
CA LEU A 138 -3.28 -6.74 21.34
C LEU A 138 -4.50 -5.84 21.43
N PHE A 139 -4.28 -4.55 21.28
CA PHE A 139 -5.32 -3.56 21.06
C PHE A 139 -5.49 -3.32 19.56
N VAL A 140 -6.73 -3.31 19.10
CA VAL A 140 -7.07 -3.01 17.70
C VAL A 140 -7.53 -1.58 17.58
N HIS A 141 -7.03 -0.91 16.56
CA HIS A 141 -7.41 0.44 16.20
C HIS A 141 -8.02 0.44 14.80
N THR A 142 -9.09 1.19 14.64
CA THR A 142 -9.82 1.30 13.38
C THR A 142 -9.06 2.09 12.33
N ALA A 143 -9.48 1.93 11.08
CA ALA A 143 -9.00 2.69 9.94
C ALA A 143 -8.94 4.20 10.22
N ARG A 144 -7.88 4.83 9.77
CA ARG A 144 -7.61 6.25 10.00
C ARG A 144 -7.17 6.94 8.72
N ARG A 145 -7.72 8.13 8.50
CA ARG A 145 -7.13 9.10 7.58
C ARG A 145 -6.23 10.05 8.36
N SER A 146 -5.02 10.23 7.89
CA SER A 146 -4.04 11.08 8.53
C SER A 146 -3.17 11.80 7.50
N LYS A 147 -2.22 12.62 7.96
CA LYS A 147 -1.26 13.31 7.11
C LYS A 147 0.14 13.06 7.64
N THR A 148 1.08 12.87 6.73
CA THR A 148 2.50 12.70 7.07
C THR A 148 3.38 13.45 6.09
N SER A 149 4.57 13.86 6.54
CA SER A 149 5.59 14.50 5.70
C SER A 149 6.88 13.71 5.77
N PHE A 150 7.55 13.55 4.64
CA PHE A 150 8.80 12.80 4.55
C PHE A 150 9.55 13.10 3.27
N ASP A 151 10.83 12.74 3.26
CA ASP A 151 11.68 12.82 2.08
C ASP A 151 11.84 11.44 1.45
N LEU A 152 11.85 11.40 0.13
CA LEU A 152 12.16 10.22 -0.68
C LEU A 152 13.35 10.50 -1.58
N VAL A 153 14.28 9.56 -1.66
CA VAL A 153 15.47 9.65 -2.48
C VAL A 153 15.36 8.70 -3.68
N PHE A 154 15.53 9.25 -4.87
CA PHE A 154 15.52 8.52 -6.13
C PHE A 154 16.68 8.98 -7.02
N ASN A 155 17.55 8.06 -7.40
CA ASN A 155 18.66 8.33 -8.31
C ASN A 155 19.51 9.56 -7.92
N GLY A 156 19.66 9.81 -6.60
CA GLY A 156 20.39 10.96 -6.07
C GLY A 156 19.56 12.22 -5.85
N ASP A 157 18.35 12.31 -6.39
CA ASP A 157 17.42 13.41 -6.16
C ASP A 157 16.56 13.15 -4.92
N THR A 158 16.19 14.23 -4.22
CA THR A 158 15.26 14.16 -3.08
C THR A 158 13.93 14.82 -3.43
N LEU A 159 12.85 14.08 -3.25
CA LEU A 159 11.49 14.59 -3.35
C LEU A 159 10.86 14.69 -1.96
N HIS A 160 10.30 15.85 -1.65
CA HIS A 160 9.61 16.09 -0.38
C HIS A 160 8.10 15.90 -0.52
N ALA A 161 7.53 14.97 0.27
CA ALA A 161 6.10 14.84 0.46
C ALA A 161 5.66 15.70 1.65
N ASP A 162 4.78 16.69 1.39
CA ASP A 162 4.33 17.65 2.39
C ASP A 162 2.86 17.42 2.75
N LYS A 163 2.61 17.02 4.00
CA LYS A 163 1.27 16.73 4.53
C LYS A 163 0.48 15.81 3.60
N LEU A 164 1.17 14.78 3.07
CA LEU A 164 0.55 13.76 2.25
C LEU A 164 -0.56 13.09 3.04
N GLN A 165 -1.77 13.08 2.48
CA GLN A 165 -2.88 12.31 3.04
C GLN A 165 -2.60 10.82 2.84
N ILE A 166 -2.66 10.07 3.92
CA ILE A 166 -2.56 8.61 3.94
C ILE A 166 -3.84 8.02 4.50
N GLU A 167 -4.16 6.83 4.05
CA GLU A 167 -5.22 5.99 4.59
C GLU A 167 -4.53 4.79 5.22
N ILE A 168 -4.89 4.46 6.45
CA ILE A 168 -4.39 3.31 7.21
C ILE A 168 -5.60 2.42 7.44
N ASP A 169 -5.62 1.21 6.88
CA ASP A 169 -6.77 0.30 6.99
C ASP A 169 -6.98 -0.16 8.42
N GLY A 170 -5.91 -0.31 9.17
CA GLY A 170 -5.94 -0.57 10.59
C GLY A 170 -4.55 -0.69 11.18
N PHE A 171 -4.48 -0.66 12.50
CA PHE A 171 -3.24 -0.95 13.21
C PHE A 171 -3.53 -1.60 14.55
N TYR A 172 -2.52 -2.31 15.05
CA TYR A 172 -2.57 -2.97 16.35
C TYR A 172 -1.44 -2.47 17.23
N GLU A 173 -1.66 -2.52 18.52
CA GLU A 173 -0.68 -2.13 19.52
C GLU A 173 -0.52 -3.25 20.54
N SER A 174 0.72 -3.55 20.91
CA SER A 174 1.07 -4.37 22.06
C SER A 174 1.96 -3.55 23.00
N GLU A 175 2.43 -4.16 24.08
CA GLU A 175 3.29 -3.51 25.07
C GLU A 175 4.61 -2.94 24.51
N ASP A 176 5.07 -3.43 23.35
CA ASP A 176 6.37 -3.07 22.75
C ASP A 176 6.35 -2.93 21.23
N THR A 177 5.16 -3.02 20.61
CA THR A 177 5.07 -3.13 19.15
C THR A 177 3.84 -2.41 18.61
N VAL A 178 4.04 -1.63 17.55
CA VAL A 178 2.97 -1.09 16.69
C VAL A 178 2.99 -1.85 15.37
N ILE A 179 1.84 -2.36 14.94
CA ILE A 179 1.68 -3.13 13.72
C ILE A 179 0.73 -2.37 12.81
N CYS A 180 1.22 -1.81 11.73
CA CYS A 180 0.41 -1.15 10.72
C CYS A 180 0.03 -2.12 9.60
N VAL A 181 -1.19 -2.00 9.09
CA VAL A 181 -1.78 -2.94 8.14
C VAL A 181 -2.32 -2.20 6.92
N GLU A 182 -1.95 -2.70 5.77
CA GLU A 182 -2.64 -2.47 4.49
C GLU A 182 -3.33 -3.76 4.09
N ALA A 183 -4.60 -3.71 3.72
CA ALA A 183 -5.39 -4.88 3.36
C ALA A 183 -5.99 -4.74 1.96
N LYS A 184 -5.96 -5.82 1.19
CA LYS A 184 -6.59 -5.90 -0.13
C LYS A 184 -7.40 -7.18 -0.28
N ASN A 185 -8.54 -7.05 -0.94
CA ASN A 185 -9.42 -8.18 -1.30
C ASN A 185 -9.31 -8.56 -2.78
N ILE A 186 -8.32 -7.99 -3.48
CA ILE A 186 -8.03 -8.28 -4.89
C ILE A 186 -6.65 -8.93 -4.97
N ASP A 187 -6.59 -10.07 -5.62
CA ASP A 187 -5.35 -10.83 -5.82
C ASP A 187 -4.57 -10.26 -7.02
N HIS A 188 -3.67 -9.33 -6.74
CA HIS A 188 -2.70 -8.81 -7.70
C HIS A 188 -1.36 -9.51 -7.52
N ASP A 189 -0.54 -9.53 -8.58
CA ASP A 189 0.82 -10.09 -8.52
C ASP A 189 1.82 -9.16 -7.81
N ASP A 190 1.49 -7.87 -7.73
CA ASP A 190 2.31 -6.80 -7.16
C ASP A 190 1.45 -5.74 -6.46
N PHE A 191 2.11 -4.85 -5.73
CA PHE A 191 1.46 -3.73 -5.06
C PHE A 191 2.32 -2.45 -5.11
N GLU A 192 1.70 -1.31 -4.94
CA GLU A 192 2.38 -0.02 -4.82
C GLU A 192 3.11 0.07 -3.47
N ILE A 193 4.45 0.18 -3.49
CA ILE A 193 5.30 0.17 -2.28
C ILE A 193 4.89 1.27 -1.29
N ARG A 194 4.39 2.40 -1.79
CA ARG A 194 3.93 3.53 -0.99
C ARG A 194 2.86 3.14 0.04
N GLN A 195 2.01 2.17 -0.25
CA GLN A 195 0.94 1.73 0.67
C GLN A 195 1.51 1.24 2.01
N VAL A 196 2.60 0.49 1.96
CA VAL A 196 3.33 0.02 3.15
C VAL A 196 4.25 1.11 3.73
N HIS A 197 4.97 1.81 2.86
CA HIS A 197 5.97 2.80 3.23
C HIS A 197 5.38 3.99 3.99
N SER A 198 4.33 4.63 3.44
CA SER A 198 3.78 5.85 4.02
C SER A 198 3.21 5.63 5.42
N THR A 199 2.63 4.47 5.67
CA THR A 199 2.11 4.07 6.97
C THR A 199 3.24 3.86 7.98
N MET A 200 4.34 3.21 7.57
CA MET A 200 5.53 3.08 8.43
C MET A 200 6.13 4.43 8.80
N VAL A 201 6.31 5.32 7.81
CA VAL A 201 6.85 6.67 8.06
C VAL A 201 5.99 7.45 9.05
N TYR A 202 4.66 7.32 8.95
CA TYR A 202 3.74 7.97 9.88
C TYR A 202 4.04 7.60 11.34
N PHE A 203 4.20 6.30 11.62
CA PHE A 203 4.52 5.83 12.96
C PHE A 203 5.97 6.14 13.38
N TYR A 204 6.93 6.09 12.45
CA TYR A 204 8.30 6.52 12.73
C TYR A 204 8.40 8.01 13.07
N ASN A 205 7.57 8.86 12.48
CA ASN A 205 7.53 10.27 12.85
C ASN A 205 7.05 10.44 14.31
N PHE A 206 6.02 9.70 14.75
CA PHE A 206 5.62 9.70 16.15
C PHE A 206 6.69 9.14 17.09
N GLN A 207 7.48 8.18 16.63
CA GLN A 207 8.61 7.69 17.43
C GLN A 207 9.73 8.74 17.54
N LYS A 208 9.99 9.50 16.48
CA LYS A 208 10.93 10.64 16.51
C LYS A 208 10.45 11.76 17.41
N GLU A 209 9.15 12.01 17.46
CA GLU A 209 8.50 13.00 18.32
C GLU A 209 8.40 12.55 19.79
N GLY A 210 8.75 11.29 20.09
CA GLY A 210 8.71 10.73 21.44
C GLY A 210 7.31 10.32 21.91
N ILE A 211 6.30 10.34 21.02
CA ILE A 211 4.94 9.85 21.30
C ILE A 211 4.94 8.32 21.37
N ILE A 212 5.62 7.66 20.44
CA ILE A 212 5.89 6.23 20.51
C ILE A 212 7.28 6.05 21.13
N PRO A 213 7.42 5.22 22.18
CA PRO A 213 8.72 4.97 22.79
C PRO A 213 9.75 4.44 21.78
N LYS A 214 11.00 4.86 21.90
CA LYS A 214 12.08 4.51 20.96
C LYS A 214 12.37 3.00 20.87
N ASN A 215 12.09 2.26 21.96
CA ASN A 215 12.25 0.81 22.02
C ASN A 215 11.11 0.01 21.40
N TYR A 216 10.01 0.68 21.02
CA TYR A 216 8.90 0.01 20.32
C TYR A 216 9.31 -0.38 18.90
N LYS A 217 8.87 -1.55 18.48
CA LYS A 217 9.04 -2.04 17.11
C LYS A 217 7.87 -1.54 16.27
N ILE A 218 8.17 -0.97 15.11
CA ILE A 218 7.16 -0.62 14.10
C ILE A 218 7.24 -1.69 13.02
N ARG A 219 6.14 -2.43 12.84
CA ARG A 219 6.02 -3.55 11.89
C ARG A 219 4.97 -3.21 10.86
N SER A 220 5.22 -3.50 9.59
CA SER A 220 4.29 -3.22 8.52
C SER A 220 3.88 -4.50 7.81
N LEU A 221 2.58 -4.69 7.70
CA LEU A 221 1.97 -5.85 7.07
C LEU A 221 1.18 -5.43 5.83
N PHE A 222 1.33 -6.23 4.78
CA PHE A 222 0.43 -6.24 3.65
C PHE A 222 -0.37 -7.54 3.66
N ILE A 223 -1.70 -7.43 3.61
CA ILE A 223 -2.60 -8.58 3.72
C ILE A 223 -3.45 -8.67 2.46
N VAL A 224 -3.39 -9.81 1.80
CA VAL A 224 -4.27 -10.14 0.67
C VAL A 224 -5.26 -11.19 1.12
N ARG A 225 -6.55 -10.83 1.14
CA ARG A 225 -7.64 -11.77 1.36
C ARG A 225 -8.18 -12.26 0.04
N VAL A 226 -8.14 -13.56 -0.18
CA VAL A 226 -8.80 -14.21 -1.31
C VAL A 226 -10.03 -14.93 -0.79
N ILE A 227 -11.19 -14.45 -1.24
CA ILE A 227 -12.49 -14.96 -0.80
C ILE A 227 -12.85 -16.19 -1.62
N GLY A 228 -12.94 -17.33 -0.97
CA GLY A 228 -13.33 -18.59 -1.56
C GLY A 228 -14.80 -18.96 -1.28
N LYS A 229 -15.27 -20.02 -1.92
CA LYS A 229 -16.64 -20.53 -1.73
C LYS A 229 -16.83 -21.18 -0.36
N ASN A 230 -15.86 -21.96 0.10
CA ASN A 230 -15.92 -22.76 1.32
C ASN A 230 -14.91 -22.33 2.37
N GLU A 231 -13.84 -21.69 1.96
CA GLU A 231 -12.77 -21.18 2.81
C GLU A 231 -12.22 -19.87 2.24
N ASP A 232 -11.79 -18.98 3.10
CA ASP A 232 -11.04 -17.80 2.70
C ASP A 232 -9.55 -18.07 2.91
N SER A 233 -8.68 -17.45 2.09
CA SER A 233 -7.26 -17.43 2.38
C SER A 233 -6.79 -16.03 2.71
N PHE A 234 -5.94 -15.91 3.73
CA PHE A 234 -5.27 -14.68 4.10
C PHE A 234 -3.78 -14.87 3.88
N ARG A 235 -3.21 -14.17 2.89
CA ARG A 235 -1.76 -14.10 2.68
C ARG A 235 -1.26 -12.87 3.41
N ILE A 236 -0.35 -13.06 4.35
CA ILE A 236 0.21 -11.99 5.16
C ILE A 236 1.70 -11.88 4.84
N TYR A 237 2.12 -10.69 4.52
CA TYR A 237 3.50 -10.35 4.21
C TYR A 237 3.97 -9.27 5.18
N GLU A 238 5.10 -9.47 5.82
CA GLU A 238 5.75 -8.46 6.65
C GLU A 238 6.94 -7.88 5.91
N TYR A 239 6.92 -6.56 5.75
CA TYR A 239 7.97 -5.83 5.06
C TYR A 239 8.72 -4.88 5.98
N LYS A 240 9.97 -4.60 5.64
CA LYS A 240 10.80 -3.54 6.21
C LYS A 240 11.48 -2.75 5.09
N PHE A 241 12.05 -1.63 5.45
CA PHE A 241 12.94 -0.85 4.60
C PHE A 241 14.32 -0.78 5.25
N ASP A 242 15.39 -1.07 4.50
CA ASP A 242 16.76 -0.88 4.99
C ASP A 242 17.08 0.61 5.13
N ASP A 243 16.51 1.44 4.24
CA ASP A 243 16.50 2.90 4.32
C ASP A 243 15.09 3.43 4.06
N ILE A 244 14.48 4.02 5.08
CA ILE A 244 13.11 4.54 5.00
C ILE A 244 12.93 5.69 3.99
N LYS A 245 14.00 6.31 3.54
CA LYS A 245 13.96 7.32 2.48
C LYS A 245 13.96 6.72 1.07
N ARG A 246 14.15 5.40 0.94
CA ARG A 246 14.28 4.70 -0.33
C ARG A 246 13.23 3.60 -0.48
N LEU A 247 12.26 3.81 -1.37
CA LEU A 247 11.21 2.81 -1.64
C LEU A 247 11.79 1.48 -2.16
N ASP A 248 12.85 1.54 -2.98
CA ASP A 248 13.50 0.36 -3.54
C ASP A 248 14.28 -0.48 -2.51
N SER A 249 14.44 0.02 -1.28
CA SER A 249 15.07 -0.70 -0.17
C SER A 249 14.11 -1.65 0.58
N ILE A 250 12.87 -1.79 0.10
CA ILE A 250 11.87 -2.72 0.67
C ILE A 250 12.39 -4.16 0.64
N LYS A 251 12.19 -4.87 1.76
CA LYS A 251 12.55 -6.28 1.92
C LYS A 251 11.45 -7.03 2.65
N LEU A 252 11.15 -8.23 2.18
CA LEU A 252 10.33 -9.18 2.93
C LEU A 252 11.09 -9.63 4.19
N ILE A 253 10.39 -9.64 5.33
CA ILE A 253 10.86 -10.28 6.57
C ILE A 253 10.38 -11.72 6.62
N LYS A 254 9.06 -11.91 6.48
CA LYS A 254 8.40 -13.22 6.42
C LYS A 254 7.05 -13.11 5.75
N ASN A 255 6.53 -14.23 5.27
CA ASN A 255 5.17 -14.36 4.82
C ASN A 255 4.56 -15.69 5.23
N LYS A 256 3.22 -15.75 5.27
CA LYS A 256 2.47 -16.94 5.63
C LYS A 256 1.06 -16.84 5.08
N GLN A 257 0.51 -17.97 4.62
CA GLN A 257 -0.87 -18.07 4.21
C GLN A 257 -1.69 -18.86 5.23
N TYR A 258 -2.84 -18.34 5.57
CA TYR A 258 -3.84 -19.02 6.41
C TYR A 258 -5.05 -19.37 5.57
N ASN A 259 -5.32 -20.65 5.41
CA ASN A 259 -6.55 -21.14 4.78
C ASN A 259 -7.60 -21.34 5.87
N VAL A 260 -8.60 -20.46 5.89
CA VAL A 260 -9.56 -20.32 7.00
C VAL A 260 -10.85 -20.99 6.65
N LYS A 261 -11.17 -22.06 7.41
CA LYS A 261 -12.47 -22.71 7.36
C LYS A 261 -13.35 -22.21 8.49
N TYR A 262 -14.57 -21.80 8.14
CA TYR A 262 -15.60 -21.35 9.08
C TYR A 262 -16.50 -22.53 9.45
N ASN A 263 -16.49 -22.96 10.72
CA ASN A 263 -17.25 -24.11 11.25
C ASN A 263 -18.53 -23.67 11.97
#